data_7601d8d88d6978fe4827ae3ab0f84733
#
_entry.id   7601d8d88d6978fe4827ae3ab0f84733
#
_cell.length_a   1.000
_cell.length_b   1.000
_cell.length_c   1.000
_cell.angle_alpha   90.00
_cell.angle_beta   90.00
_cell.angle_gamma   90.00
#
_symmetry.space_group_name_H-M   'P 1'
#
loop_
_entity.id
_entity.type
_entity.pdbx_description
1 polymer ?
#
loop_
_entity_poly.entity_id
_entity_poly.type
_entity_poly.pdbx_seq_one_letter_code
_entity_poly.pdbx_strand_id
1 'polypeptide(L)'
;MALHEHLKDADGYLSRMNASLREKARIVEYIGPQVTDILDVGCADGAVTRVLADVFPHASVLGIDLDASFVALATSHNTDAAPRLQFEVSYLRDLLSHDRRFDAISFISVLHEFFSYGEGVSSVLKALADAHELLRAGGEIIIRDMVPMEYAKHTHEGVVSTLAKVRDNTVYKAQLHDFEHAFGSITTVCDLNHFLLKYFYTDNWEQECPEHYMPITIEQYENIFSLLGMELVHRESYRLPYLEGKWKKDFGFTDAELSDFITTTILVARK
;
A
#
# COMPACT_ATOMS: atom_id res chain seq x y z
N MET A 1 -11.88 -4.90 14.41
CA MET A 1 -13.07 -5.07 13.55
C MET A 1 -12.52 -5.34 12.17
N ALA A 2 -12.82 -6.47 11.55
CA ALA A 2 -12.29 -6.80 10.23
C ALA A 2 -12.79 -5.76 9.23
N LEU A 3 -11.85 -5.15 8.50
CA LEU A 3 -12.08 -4.02 7.57
C LEU A 3 -13.06 -4.38 6.45
N HIS A 4 -13.10 -5.65 6.07
CA HIS A 4 -13.78 -6.15 4.88
C HIS A 4 -15.13 -6.86 5.14
N GLU A 5 -15.58 -6.95 6.40
CA GLU A 5 -16.91 -7.52 6.73
C GLU A 5 -18.08 -6.78 6.05
N HIS A 6 -17.82 -5.62 5.43
CA HIS A 6 -18.82 -4.75 4.81
C HIS A 6 -18.61 -4.47 3.32
N LEU A 7 -17.65 -5.15 2.67
CA LEU A 7 -17.47 -4.99 1.22
C LEU A 7 -18.73 -5.49 0.49
N LYS A 8 -19.38 -4.59 -0.24
CA LYS A 8 -20.56 -4.92 -1.06
C LYS A 8 -20.22 -5.86 -2.21
N ASP A 9 -18.97 -5.84 -2.69
CA ASP A 9 -18.44 -6.64 -3.78
C ASP A 9 -17.01 -7.11 -3.46
N ALA A 10 -16.90 -8.15 -2.63
CA ALA A 10 -15.60 -8.71 -2.24
C ALA A 10 -14.85 -9.33 -3.44
N ASP A 11 -15.55 -10.00 -4.35
CA ASP A 11 -14.94 -10.62 -5.54
C ASP A 11 -14.38 -9.56 -6.49
N GLY A 12 -15.15 -8.49 -6.74
CA GLY A 12 -14.69 -7.36 -7.55
C GLY A 12 -13.52 -6.60 -6.89
N TYR A 13 -13.51 -6.47 -5.56
CA TYR A 13 -12.40 -5.90 -4.81
C TYR A 13 -11.13 -6.74 -5.00
N LEU A 14 -11.18 -8.04 -4.77
CA LEU A 14 -10.06 -8.96 -4.96
C LEU A 14 -9.59 -9.00 -6.41
N SER A 15 -10.51 -9.00 -7.39
CA SER A 15 -10.16 -8.94 -8.80
C SER A 15 -9.35 -7.68 -9.15
N ARG A 16 -9.75 -6.52 -8.60
CA ARG A 16 -8.99 -5.25 -8.78
C ARG A 16 -7.64 -5.30 -8.10
N MET A 17 -7.55 -5.83 -6.88
CA MET A 17 -6.29 -6.00 -6.17
C MET A 17 -5.32 -6.89 -6.96
N ASN A 18 -5.83 -7.98 -7.54
CA ASN A 18 -5.01 -8.92 -8.31
C ASN A 18 -4.68 -8.43 -9.73
N ALA A 19 -5.45 -7.50 -10.30
CA ALA A 19 -5.12 -6.87 -11.58
C ALA A 19 -3.75 -6.16 -11.58
N SER A 20 -3.28 -5.72 -10.40
CA SER A 20 -1.96 -5.12 -10.21
C SER A 20 -0.91 -6.09 -9.65
N LEU A 21 -1.18 -7.41 -9.63
CA LEU A 21 -0.29 -8.39 -8.99
C LEU A 21 1.13 -8.34 -9.55
N ARG A 22 1.30 -8.22 -10.87
CA ARG A 22 2.63 -8.12 -11.49
C ARG A 22 3.43 -6.92 -10.97
N GLU A 23 2.76 -5.79 -10.78
CA GLU A 23 3.40 -4.57 -10.26
C GLU A 23 3.67 -4.68 -8.75
N LYS A 24 2.76 -5.30 -8.01
CA LYS A 24 2.97 -5.58 -6.57
C LYS A 24 4.14 -6.54 -6.37
N ALA A 25 4.25 -7.54 -7.23
CA ALA A 25 5.32 -8.54 -7.18
C ALA A 25 6.73 -7.99 -7.50
N ARG A 26 6.85 -6.76 -8.04
CA ARG A 26 8.17 -6.12 -8.23
C ARG A 26 9.00 -6.01 -6.95
N ILE A 27 8.37 -6.09 -5.78
CA ILE A 27 9.08 -6.10 -4.50
C ILE A 27 10.12 -7.21 -4.39
N VAL A 28 9.97 -8.33 -5.14
CA VAL A 28 10.94 -9.43 -5.17
C VAL A 28 12.33 -8.98 -5.64
N GLU A 29 12.40 -7.91 -6.45
CA GLU A 29 13.65 -7.34 -6.97
C GLU A 29 14.52 -6.72 -5.87
N TYR A 30 13.90 -6.39 -4.72
CA TYR A 30 14.52 -5.72 -3.58
C TYR A 30 14.81 -6.66 -2.41
N ILE A 31 14.43 -7.92 -2.50
CA ILE A 31 14.68 -8.94 -1.48
C ILE A 31 15.94 -9.72 -1.84
N GLY A 32 16.89 -9.77 -0.91
CA GLY A 32 18.14 -10.49 -1.13
C GLY A 32 17.92 -11.98 -1.41
N PRO A 33 18.75 -12.62 -2.29
CA PRO A 33 18.54 -14.02 -2.70
C PRO A 33 18.84 -15.05 -1.59
N GLN A 34 19.40 -14.62 -0.47
CA GLN A 34 19.78 -15.50 0.64
C GLN A 34 18.79 -15.48 1.81
N VAL A 35 17.63 -14.83 1.64
CA VAL A 35 16.60 -14.77 2.68
C VAL A 35 16.06 -16.15 2.98
N THR A 36 15.82 -16.44 4.26
CA THR A 36 15.29 -17.72 4.74
C THR A 36 13.88 -17.58 5.32
N ASP A 37 13.52 -16.39 5.78
CA ASP A 37 12.23 -16.14 6.39
C ASP A 37 11.68 -14.77 5.94
N ILE A 38 10.49 -14.79 5.33
CA ILE A 38 9.81 -13.62 4.80
C ILE A 38 8.45 -13.48 5.49
N LEU A 39 8.09 -12.26 5.88
CA LEU A 39 6.77 -11.90 6.38
C LEU A 39 6.09 -10.93 5.42
N ASP A 40 4.85 -11.23 5.03
CA ASP A 40 3.99 -10.36 4.24
C ASP A 40 2.83 -9.88 5.12
N VAL A 41 2.80 -8.58 5.44
CA VAL A 41 1.83 -7.95 6.35
C VAL A 41 0.68 -7.36 5.56
N GLY A 42 -0.57 -7.74 5.90
CA GLY A 42 -1.76 -7.40 5.12
C GLY A 42 -1.80 -8.22 3.82
N CYS A 43 -1.66 -9.53 3.95
CA CYS A 43 -1.48 -10.43 2.80
C CYS A 43 -2.76 -10.64 1.95
N ALA A 44 -3.92 -10.21 2.43
CA ALA A 44 -5.22 -10.41 1.80
C ALA A 44 -5.43 -11.88 1.36
N ASP A 45 -5.80 -12.13 0.10
CA ASP A 45 -5.96 -13.48 -0.47
C ASP A 45 -4.64 -14.24 -0.70
N GLY A 46 -3.50 -13.69 -0.26
CA GLY A 46 -2.19 -14.30 -0.35
C GLY A 46 -1.54 -14.29 -1.74
N ALA A 47 -2.07 -13.50 -2.69
CA ALA A 47 -1.55 -13.51 -4.06
C ALA A 47 -0.06 -13.09 -4.14
N VAL A 48 0.35 -12.02 -3.45
CA VAL A 48 1.75 -11.59 -3.40
C VAL A 48 2.58 -12.58 -2.57
N THR A 49 2.06 -13.06 -1.46
CA THR A 49 2.72 -14.02 -0.58
C THR A 49 3.10 -15.30 -1.32
N ARG A 50 2.20 -15.80 -2.20
CA ARG A 50 2.50 -16.96 -3.08
C ARG A 50 3.63 -16.65 -4.06
N VAL A 51 3.64 -15.45 -4.68
CA VAL A 51 4.75 -15.04 -5.56
C VAL A 51 6.07 -15.02 -4.81
N LEU A 52 6.09 -14.51 -3.57
CA LEU A 52 7.28 -14.55 -2.71
C LEU A 52 7.76 -15.99 -2.48
N ALA A 53 6.84 -16.90 -2.15
CA ALA A 53 7.19 -18.31 -1.97
C ALA A 53 7.71 -18.99 -3.25
N ASP A 54 7.18 -18.64 -4.41
CA ASP A 54 7.63 -19.19 -5.70
C ASP A 54 9.01 -18.66 -6.10
N VAL A 55 9.29 -17.36 -5.87
CA VAL A 55 10.58 -16.73 -6.21
C VAL A 55 11.68 -17.15 -5.24
N PHE A 56 11.35 -17.37 -3.96
CA PHE A 56 12.28 -17.79 -2.92
C PHE A 56 11.97 -19.22 -2.42
N PRO A 57 12.24 -20.27 -3.23
CA PRO A 57 11.77 -21.63 -2.96
C PRO A 57 12.40 -22.29 -1.72
N HIS A 58 13.47 -21.72 -1.19
CA HIS A 58 14.15 -22.16 0.03
C HIS A 58 13.74 -21.37 1.28
N ALA A 59 12.97 -20.28 1.10
CA ALA A 59 12.51 -19.48 2.22
C ALA A 59 11.18 -19.98 2.80
N SER A 60 11.01 -19.79 4.10
CA SER A 60 9.72 -19.85 4.77
C SER A 60 9.02 -18.51 4.58
N VAL A 61 7.78 -18.52 4.12
CA VAL A 61 6.98 -17.30 3.88
C VAL A 61 5.72 -17.36 4.73
N LEU A 62 5.51 -16.33 5.53
CA LEU A 62 4.31 -16.15 6.33
C LEU A 62 3.54 -14.94 5.83
N GLY A 63 2.28 -15.12 5.45
CA GLY A 63 1.33 -14.04 5.25
C GLY A 63 0.45 -13.85 6.48
N ILE A 64 0.29 -12.62 6.94
CA ILE A 64 -0.66 -12.29 8.00
C ILE A 64 -1.68 -11.26 7.52
N ASP A 65 -2.92 -11.43 7.96
CA ASP A 65 -4.00 -10.47 7.75
C ASP A 65 -4.95 -10.51 8.97
N LEU A 66 -5.71 -9.44 9.17
CA LEU A 66 -6.73 -9.38 10.23
C LEU A 66 -8.06 -9.98 9.79
N ASP A 67 -8.30 -10.06 8.48
CA ASP A 67 -9.54 -10.61 7.94
C ASP A 67 -9.44 -12.14 7.81
N ALA A 68 -10.21 -12.84 8.67
CA ALA A 68 -10.25 -14.30 8.68
C ALA A 68 -10.75 -14.89 7.35
N SER A 69 -11.60 -14.17 6.60
CA SER A 69 -12.12 -14.63 5.33
C SER A 69 -11.04 -14.60 4.24
N PHE A 70 -10.22 -13.56 4.23
CA PHE A 70 -9.07 -13.45 3.32
C PHE A 70 -8.00 -14.51 3.65
N VAL A 71 -7.69 -14.71 4.93
CA VAL A 71 -6.74 -15.76 5.34
C VAL A 71 -7.26 -17.15 4.99
N ALA A 72 -8.56 -17.41 5.16
CA ALA A 72 -9.16 -18.67 4.73
C ALA A 72 -9.05 -18.87 3.21
N LEU A 73 -9.30 -17.81 2.43
CA LEU A 73 -9.15 -17.82 0.97
C LEU A 73 -7.69 -18.06 0.56
N ALA A 74 -6.75 -17.32 1.16
CA ALA A 74 -5.31 -17.48 0.93
C ALA A 74 -4.85 -18.91 1.20
N THR A 75 -5.33 -19.50 2.32
CA THR A 75 -5.04 -20.88 2.69
C THR A 75 -5.65 -21.88 1.68
N SER A 76 -6.88 -21.63 1.21
CA SER A 76 -7.52 -22.49 0.22
C SER A 76 -6.80 -22.49 -1.14
N HIS A 77 -6.18 -21.40 -1.51
CA HIS A 77 -5.37 -21.25 -2.72
C HIS A 77 -3.95 -21.82 -2.58
N ASN A 78 -3.54 -22.16 -1.35
CA ASN A 78 -2.23 -22.75 -1.12
C ASN A 78 -2.24 -24.22 -1.51
N THR A 79 -1.75 -24.53 -2.70
CA THR A 79 -1.59 -25.89 -3.23
C THR A 79 -0.25 -26.50 -2.87
N ASP A 80 0.63 -25.72 -2.24
CA ASP A 80 1.94 -26.20 -1.79
C ASP A 80 1.77 -27.08 -0.55
N ALA A 81 2.07 -28.36 -0.67
CA ALA A 81 2.06 -29.29 0.45
C ALA A 81 3.22 -29.03 1.45
N ALA A 82 4.13 -28.12 1.13
CA ALA A 82 5.25 -27.79 2.01
C ALA A 82 4.83 -26.83 3.12
N PRO A 83 5.29 -27.04 4.36
CA PRO A 83 4.96 -26.18 5.50
C PRO A 83 5.62 -24.79 5.43
N ARG A 84 6.35 -24.48 4.34
CA ARG A 84 7.10 -23.24 4.16
C ARG A 84 6.25 -22.01 3.83
N LEU A 85 5.04 -22.20 3.27
CA LEU A 85 4.08 -21.12 3.01
C LEU A 85 2.91 -21.26 3.96
N GLN A 86 2.71 -20.25 4.81
CA GLN A 86 1.69 -20.24 5.85
C GLN A 86 0.91 -18.91 5.80
N PHE A 87 -0.35 -18.98 6.23
CA PHE A 87 -1.22 -17.82 6.40
C PHE A 87 -1.83 -17.85 7.79
N GLU A 88 -1.80 -16.71 8.49
CA GLU A 88 -2.30 -16.61 9.87
C GLU A 88 -3.18 -15.35 10.04
N VAL A 89 -4.29 -15.48 10.76
CA VAL A 89 -5.05 -14.34 11.26
C VAL A 89 -4.31 -13.80 12.47
N SER A 90 -3.61 -12.69 12.32
CA SER A 90 -2.74 -12.16 13.38
C SER A 90 -2.51 -10.67 13.25
N TYR A 91 -2.41 -9.99 14.40
CA TYR A 91 -1.76 -8.69 14.44
C TYR A 91 -0.24 -8.87 14.33
N LEU A 92 0.42 -7.93 13.65
CA LEU A 92 1.89 -7.94 13.57
C LEU A 92 2.55 -8.01 14.95
N ARG A 93 2.01 -7.25 15.92
CA ARG A 93 2.50 -7.19 17.29
C ARG A 93 2.45 -8.54 18.03
N ASP A 94 1.48 -9.38 17.72
CA ASP A 94 1.32 -10.68 18.40
C ASP A 94 2.48 -11.61 18.06
N LEU A 95 3.11 -11.45 16.89
CA LEU A 95 4.29 -12.20 16.49
C LEU A 95 5.52 -11.93 17.38
N LEU A 96 5.58 -10.79 18.09
CA LEU A 96 6.65 -10.48 19.03
C LEU A 96 6.72 -11.46 20.20
N SER A 97 5.57 -12.07 20.57
CA SER A 97 5.50 -13.09 21.60
C SER A 97 6.08 -14.44 21.19
N HIS A 98 6.36 -14.63 19.91
CA HIS A 98 6.93 -15.83 19.33
C HIS A 98 8.43 -15.63 19.06
N ASP A 99 9.20 -16.70 19.06
CA ASP A 99 10.63 -16.66 18.75
C ASP A 99 10.88 -16.68 17.22
N ARG A 100 10.01 -16.01 16.47
CA ARG A 100 10.13 -15.85 15.02
C ARG A 100 10.90 -14.58 14.68
N ARG A 101 11.81 -14.65 13.72
CA ARG A 101 12.52 -13.49 13.15
C ARG A 101 12.63 -13.66 11.65
N PHE A 102 12.60 -12.51 10.95
CA PHE A 102 12.50 -12.47 9.50
C PHE A 102 13.72 -11.76 8.90
N ASP A 103 14.06 -12.13 7.67
CA ASP A 103 15.09 -11.45 6.88
C ASP A 103 14.47 -10.32 6.04
N ALA A 104 13.20 -10.47 5.66
CA ALA A 104 12.44 -9.46 4.94
C ALA A 104 11.00 -9.37 5.48
N ILE A 105 10.49 -8.14 5.61
CA ILE A 105 9.10 -7.86 5.98
C ILE A 105 8.52 -6.90 4.95
N SER A 106 7.44 -7.30 4.29
CA SER A 106 6.75 -6.49 3.28
C SER A 106 5.44 -5.89 3.79
N PHE A 107 5.20 -4.63 3.38
CA PHE A 107 3.94 -3.91 3.53
C PHE A 107 3.50 -3.44 2.15
N ILE A 108 2.50 -4.10 1.58
CA ILE A 108 2.09 -3.88 0.18
C ILE A 108 0.71 -3.27 0.13
N SER A 109 0.65 -1.94 -0.05
CA SER A 109 -0.62 -1.18 -0.10
C SER A 109 -1.48 -1.42 1.15
N VAL A 110 -0.86 -1.30 2.34
CA VAL A 110 -1.52 -1.58 3.62
C VAL A 110 -1.20 -0.54 4.71
N LEU A 111 -0.06 0.16 4.65
CA LEU A 111 0.29 1.12 5.71
C LEU A 111 -0.63 2.34 5.73
N HIS A 112 -1.22 2.72 4.60
CA HIS A 112 -2.26 3.75 4.55
C HIS A 112 -3.55 3.30 5.29
N GLU A 113 -3.83 1.99 5.38
CA GLU A 113 -4.93 1.44 6.18
C GLU A 113 -4.59 1.48 7.68
N PHE A 114 -3.33 1.16 8.08
CA PHE A 114 -2.87 1.35 9.46
C PHE A 114 -3.06 2.80 9.93
N PHE A 115 -2.84 3.76 9.01
CA PHE A 115 -3.11 5.16 9.30
C PHE A 115 -4.60 5.44 9.41
N SER A 116 -5.39 5.04 8.42
CA SER A 116 -6.78 5.44 8.25
C SER A 116 -7.73 4.83 9.29
N TYR A 117 -7.47 3.57 9.67
CA TYR A 117 -8.30 2.80 10.61
C TYR A 117 -7.69 2.67 12.01
N GLY A 118 -6.49 3.21 12.21
CA GLY A 118 -5.80 3.24 13.48
C GLY A 118 -5.77 4.64 14.11
N GLU A 119 -4.65 4.93 14.77
CA GLU A 119 -4.38 6.21 15.45
C GLU A 119 -3.51 7.14 14.55
N GLY A 120 -3.71 7.12 13.24
CA GLY A 120 -2.94 7.92 12.29
C GLY A 120 -1.46 7.51 12.25
N VAL A 121 -0.57 8.49 12.22
CA VAL A 121 0.90 8.27 12.18
C VAL A 121 1.37 7.36 13.31
N SER A 122 0.74 7.41 14.49
CA SER A 122 1.11 6.56 15.64
C SER A 122 0.99 5.08 15.32
N SER A 123 -0.04 4.66 14.60
CA SER A 123 -0.23 3.26 14.21
C SER A 123 0.83 2.80 13.21
N VAL A 124 1.18 3.65 12.25
CA VAL A 124 2.25 3.35 11.28
C VAL A 124 3.61 3.25 11.98
N LEU A 125 3.92 4.19 12.88
CA LEU A 125 5.17 4.15 13.66
C LEU A 125 5.25 2.87 14.51
N LYS A 126 4.16 2.48 15.19
CA LYS A 126 4.10 1.23 15.97
C LYS A 126 4.32 0.00 15.08
N ALA A 127 3.67 -0.06 13.90
CA ALA A 127 3.83 -1.16 12.97
C ALA A 127 5.28 -1.30 12.47
N LEU A 128 5.92 -0.18 12.13
CA LEU A 128 7.32 -0.19 11.68
C LEU A 128 8.30 -0.52 12.82
N ALA A 129 8.01 -0.10 14.06
CA ALA A 129 8.80 -0.48 15.23
C ALA A 129 8.66 -1.99 15.54
N ASP A 130 7.44 -2.54 15.50
CA ASP A 130 7.19 -3.97 15.68
C ASP A 130 7.90 -4.79 14.57
N ALA A 131 7.81 -4.33 13.31
CA ALA A 131 8.53 -4.94 12.19
C ALA A 131 10.06 -4.89 12.39
N HIS A 132 10.61 -3.74 12.81
CA HIS A 132 12.04 -3.62 13.13
C HIS A 132 12.47 -4.62 14.21
N GLU A 133 11.67 -4.82 15.26
CA GLU A 133 11.98 -5.79 16.31
C GLU A 133 11.95 -7.23 15.79
N LEU A 134 11.02 -7.55 14.88
CA LEU A 134 10.91 -8.86 14.24
C LEU A 134 12.02 -9.14 13.20
N LEU A 135 12.73 -8.11 12.71
CA LEU A 135 13.82 -8.27 11.75
C LEU A 135 15.09 -8.81 12.42
N ARG A 136 15.79 -9.68 11.72
CA ARG A 136 17.20 -10.03 11.98
C ARG A 136 18.11 -8.84 11.66
N ALA A 137 19.31 -8.84 12.20
CA ALA A 137 20.34 -7.87 11.80
C ALA A 137 20.64 -8.00 10.29
N GLY A 138 20.66 -6.89 9.58
CA GLY A 138 20.80 -6.86 8.12
C GLY A 138 19.52 -7.17 7.35
N GLY A 139 18.40 -7.43 8.04
CA GLY A 139 17.10 -7.63 7.41
C GLY A 139 16.47 -6.33 6.90
N GLU A 140 15.46 -6.45 6.04
CA GLU A 140 14.88 -5.32 5.30
C GLU A 140 13.37 -5.21 5.51
N ILE A 141 12.90 -3.96 5.64
CA ILE A 141 11.48 -3.59 5.49
C ILE A 141 11.29 -3.09 4.08
N ILE A 142 10.31 -3.66 3.37
CA ILE A 142 9.92 -3.25 2.02
C ILE A 142 8.50 -2.67 2.09
N ILE A 143 8.36 -1.40 1.76
CA ILE A 143 7.07 -0.72 1.66
C ILE A 143 6.78 -0.48 0.19
N ARG A 144 5.60 -0.88 -0.28
CA ARG A 144 5.04 -0.47 -1.56
C ARG A 144 3.67 0.12 -1.31
N ASP A 145 3.58 1.45 -1.38
CA ASP A 145 2.33 2.17 -1.08
C ASP A 145 2.24 3.47 -1.88
N MET A 146 1.19 4.27 -1.68
CA MET A 146 1.00 5.58 -2.29
C MET A 146 1.67 6.64 -1.39
N VAL A 147 2.98 6.81 -1.52
CA VAL A 147 3.78 7.69 -0.64
C VAL A 147 4.23 8.94 -1.41
N PRO A 148 3.70 10.13 -1.09
CA PRO A 148 4.09 11.36 -1.77
C PRO A 148 5.44 11.87 -1.26
N MET A 149 6.06 12.73 -2.05
CA MET A 149 7.14 13.60 -1.57
C MET A 149 6.55 14.79 -0.81
N GLU A 150 7.28 15.33 0.16
CA GLU A 150 6.84 16.46 0.98
C GLU A 150 6.46 17.69 0.13
N TYR A 151 7.21 17.99 -0.93
CA TYR A 151 6.90 19.12 -1.80
C TYR A 151 5.48 19.06 -2.39
N ALA A 152 4.94 17.86 -2.66
CA ALA A 152 3.61 17.70 -3.24
C ALA A 152 2.50 18.21 -2.31
N LYS A 153 2.74 18.22 -0.99
CA LYS A 153 1.82 18.78 0.02
C LYS A 153 1.81 20.32 0.03
N HIS A 154 2.79 20.94 -0.58
CA HIS A 154 2.97 22.42 -0.60
C HIS A 154 2.91 23.01 -2.00
N THR A 155 2.86 22.18 -3.06
CA THR A 155 2.80 22.65 -4.44
C THR A 155 1.36 22.90 -4.86
N HIS A 156 1.08 24.16 -5.26
CA HIS A 156 -0.22 24.61 -5.75
C HIS A 156 -0.20 24.91 -7.26
N GLU A 157 0.98 24.97 -7.88
CA GLU A 157 1.14 25.26 -9.30
C GLU A 157 0.50 24.17 -10.15
N GLY A 158 -0.24 24.54 -11.17
CA GLY A 158 -0.92 23.61 -12.07
C GLY A 158 -2.19 22.96 -11.51
N VAL A 159 -2.37 22.93 -10.17
CA VAL A 159 -3.53 22.27 -9.54
C VAL A 159 -4.85 22.91 -9.98
N VAL A 160 -4.93 24.24 -10.06
CA VAL A 160 -6.16 24.95 -10.41
C VAL A 160 -6.66 24.54 -11.80
N SER A 161 -5.79 24.49 -12.80
CA SER A 161 -6.16 24.13 -14.18
C SER A 161 -6.54 22.65 -14.28
N THR A 162 -5.79 21.77 -13.60
CA THR A 162 -6.02 20.33 -13.60
C THR A 162 -7.30 19.98 -12.84
N LEU A 163 -7.53 20.62 -11.69
CA LEU A 163 -8.77 20.48 -10.90
C LEU A 163 -10.00 21.00 -11.67
N ALA A 164 -9.86 22.05 -12.48
CA ALA A 164 -10.96 22.53 -13.32
C ALA A 164 -11.48 21.42 -14.25
N LYS A 165 -10.57 20.66 -14.89
CA LYS A 165 -10.94 19.52 -15.73
C LYS A 165 -11.66 18.41 -14.93
N VAL A 166 -11.22 18.16 -13.69
CA VAL A 166 -11.90 17.21 -12.80
C VAL A 166 -13.29 17.69 -12.45
N ARG A 167 -13.49 18.99 -12.14
CA ARG A 167 -14.78 19.60 -11.81
C ARG A 167 -15.74 19.64 -13.00
N ASP A 168 -15.22 19.76 -14.21
CA ASP A 168 -16.01 19.72 -15.45
C ASP A 168 -16.53 18.30 -15.78
N ASN A 169 -15.90 17.27 -15.23
CA ASN A 169 -16.36 15.90 -15.39
C ASN A 169 -17.63 15.65 -14.58
N THR A 170 -18.74 15.36 -15.28
CA THR A 170 -20.04 15.14 -14.64
C THR A 170 -20.22 13.76 -14.03
N VAL A 171 -19.39 12.78 -14.43
CA VAL A 171 -19.53 11.38 -14.00
C VAL A 171 -19.11 11.20 -12.54
N TYR A 172 -18.06 11.90 -12.10
CA TYR A 172 -17.46 11.71 -10.78
C TYR A 172 -17.73 12.89 -9.83
N LYS A 173 -18.79 13.68 -10.08
CA LYS A 173 -19.14 14.83 -9.21
C LYS A 173 -19.48 14.44 -7.78
N ALA A 174 -20.16 13.31 -7.60
CA ALA A 174 -20.51 12.81 -6.27
C ALA A 174 -19.24 12.43 -5.50
N GLN A 175 -18.35 11.69 -6.12
CA GLN A 175 -17.07 11.29 -5.50
C GLN A 175 -16.21 12.50 -5.14
N LEU A 176 -16.15 13.52 -6.00
CA LEU A 176 -15.43 14.75 -5.71
C LEU A 176 -16.04 15.51 -4.53
N HIS A 177 -17.36 15.62 -4.48
CA HIS A 177 -18.07 16.26 -3.37
C HIS A 177 -17.80 15.56 -2.04
N ASP A 178 -17.94 14.23 -2.02
CA ASP A 178 -17.73 13.44 -0.81
C ASP A 178 -16.26 13.48 -0.35
N PHE A 179 -15.32 13.45 -1.31
CA PHE A 179 -13.90 13.59 -1.02
C PHE A 179 -13.59 14.96 -0.39
N GLU A 180 -14.09 16.08 -0.98
CA GLU A 180 -13.89 17.42 -0.41
C GLU A 180 -14.60 17.57 0.95
N HIS A 181 -15.67 16.83 1.19
CA HIS A 181 -16.31 16.79 2.51
C HIS A 181 -15.44 16.05 3.55
N ALA A 182 -14.81 14.96 3.15
CA ALA A 182 -13.99 14.13 4.04
C ALA A 182 -12.61 14.75 4.34
N PHE A 183 -11.97 15.36 3.33
CA PHE A 183 -10.55 15.77 3.41
C PHE A 183 -10.36 17.31 3.27
N GLY A 184 -11.42 18.05 2.99
CA GLY A 184 -11.33 19.48 2.69
C GLY A 184 -11.10 19.76 1.22
N SER A 185 -11.05 21.05 0.88
CA SER A 185 -10.87 21.50 -0.50
C SER A 185 -9.54 21.05 -1.07
N ILE A 186 -9.54 20.58 -2.30
CA ILE A 186 -8.34 20.22 -3.05
C ILE A 186 -7.57 21.50 -3.39
N THR A 187 -6.37 21.66 -2.84
CA THR A 187 -5.54 22.86 -3.02
C THR A 187 -4.09 22.53 -3.42
N THR A 188 -3.62 21.34 -3.18
CA THR A 188 -2.25 20.92 -3.46
C THR A 188 -2.20 19.79 -4.48
N VAL A 189 -1.00 19.53 -5.03
CA VAL A 189 -0.73 18.35 -5.87
C VAL A 189 -1.06 17.07 -5.12
N CYS A 190 -0.72 17.00 -3.84
CA CYS A 190 -1.00 15.83 -3.00
C CYS A 190 -2.51 15.60 -2.84
N ASP A 191 -3.32 16.64 -2.58
CA ASP A 191 -4.77 16.50 -2.43
C ASP A 191 -5.41 15.99 -3.74
N LEU A 192 -5.00 16.58 -4.87
CA LEU A 192 -5.54 16.16 -6.17
C LEU A 192 -5.09 14.74 -6.52
N ASN A 193 -3.84 14.40 -6.28
CA ASN A 193 -3.33 13.04 -6.52
C ASN A 193 -4.06 12.01 -5.65
N HIS A 194 -4.32 12.34 -4.37
CA HIS A 194 -5.11 11.50 -3.46
C HIS A 194 -6.51 11.21 -4.02
N PHE A 195 -7.21 12.22 -4.53
CA PHE A 195 -8.51 12.04 -5.20
C PHE A 195 -8.37 11.15 -6.45
N LEU A 196 -7.37 11.41 -7.29
CA LEU A 196 -7.15 10.69 -8.55
C LEU A 196 -6.83 9.19 -8.35
N LEU A 197 -6.32 8.82 -7.19
CA LEU A 197 -6.03 7.42 -6.87
C LEU A 197 -7.28 6.59 -6.55
N LYS A 198 -8.42 7.22 -6.21
CA LYS A 198 -9.60 6.51 -5.71
C LYS A 198 -10.94 6.81 -6.37
N TYR A 199 -11.11 7.94 -7.04
CA TYR A 199 -12.41 8.42 -7.57
C TYR A 199 -13.21 7.37 -8.37
N PHE A 200 -12.54 6.38 -8.92
CA PHE A 200 -13.13 5.35 -9.79
C PHE A 200 -13.58 4.07 -9.06
N TYR A 201 -13.38 3.97 -7.75
CA TYR A 201 -13.90 2.85 -6.94
C TYR A 201 -15.36 3.05 -6.56
N THR A 202 -16.21 3.29 -7.58
CA THR A 202 -17.61 3.69 -7.39
C THR A 202 -18.45 2.67 -6.64
N ASP A 203 -18.17 1.36 -6.82
CA ASP A 203 -18.94 0.28 -6.20
C ASP A 203 -18.64 0.12 -4.70
N ASN A 204 -17.44 0.49 -4.28
CA ASN A 204 -16.98 0.47 -2.88
C ASN A 204 -16.66 1.87 -2.36
N TRP A 205 -17.24 2.91 -2.94
CA TRP A 205 -16.90 4.30 -2.61
C TRP A 205 -17.08 4.65 -1.14
N GLU A 206 -18.09 4.10 -0.48
CA GLU A 206 -18.35 4.33 0.95
C GLU A 206 -17.20 3.84 1.84
N GLN A 207 -16.48 2.80 1.44
CA GLN A 207 -15.32 2.26 2.13
C GLN A 207 -14.04 3.01 1.72
N GLU A 208 -13.86 3.25 0.43
CA GLU A 208 -12.65 3.86 -0.13
C GLU A 208 -12.54 5.35 0.18
N CYS A 209 -13.67 6.06 0.22
CA CYS A 209 -13.66 7.52 0.41
C CYS A 209 -12.96 7.94 1.72
N PRO A 210 -13.25 7.37 2.90
CA PRO A 210 -12.63 7.77 4.16
C PRO A 210 -11.15 7.39 4.31
N GLU A 211 -10.63 6.46 3.49
CA GLU A 211 -9.22 6.06 3.58
C GLU A 211 -8.30 7.19 3.12
N HIS A 212 -7.24 7.43 3.86
CA HIS A 212 -6.23 8.40 3.49
C HIS A 212 -5.08 7.71 2.76
N TYR A 213 -5.12 7.66 1.42
CA TYR A 213 -4.13 6.94 0.60
C TYR A 213 -2.70 7.50 0.65
N MET A 214 -2.55 8.80 0.93
CA MET A 214 -1.24 9.48 0.91
C MET A 214 -0.94 10.20 2.25
N PRO A 215 -1.03 9.51 3.40
CA PRO A 215 -0.98 10.17 4.71
C PRO A 215 0.42 10.61 5.11
N ILE A 216 1.45 9.84 4.74
CA ILE A 216 2.84 9.98 5.18
C ILE A 216 3.72 10.20 3.96
N THR A 217 4.65 11.16 4.03
CA THR A 217 5.59 11.46 2.95
C THR A 217 6.85 10.58 3.01
N ILE A 218 7.60 10.56 1.91
CA ILE A 218 8.88 9.84 1.85
C ILE A 218 9.81 10.36 2.96
N GLU A 219 9.89 11.67 3.13
CA GLU A 219 10.75 12.32 4.12
C GLU A 219 10.33 11.97 5.55
N GLN A 220 9.03 11.79 5.81
CA GLN A 220 8.53 11.30 7.10
C GLN A 220 8.92 9.83 7.32
N TYR A 221 8.84 8.97 6.31
CA TYR A 221 9.35 7.59 6.40
C TYR A 221 10.86 7.55 6.63
N GLU A 222 11.65 8.40 5.94
CA GLU A 222 13.10 8.54 6.17
C GLU A 222 13.40 8.87 7.64
N ASN A 223 12.64 9.80 8.22
CA ASN A 223 12.77 10.17 9.63
C ASN A 223 12.42 9.00 10.57
N ILE A 224 11.34 8.26 10.27
CA ILE A 224 10.95 7.07 11.07
C ILE A 224 12.05 6.01 11.01
N PHE A 225 12.56 5.70 9.83
CA PHE A 225 13.65 4.73 9.69
C PHE A 225 14.92 5.16 10.41
N SER A 226 15.28 6.44 10.31
CA SER A 226 16.42 7.00 11.06
C SER A 226 16.24 6.86 12.58
N LEU A 227 15.04 7.12 13.11
CA LEU A 227 14.73 6.94 14.54
C LEU A 227 14.83 5.48 14.98
N LEU A 228 14.52 4.54 14.09
CA LEU A 228 14.66 3.10 14.33
C LEU A 228 16.09 2.57 14.11
N GLY A 229 17.03 3.44 13.70
CA GLY A 229 18.41 3.03 13.40
C GLY A 229 18.53 2.26 12.10
N MET A 230 17.57 2.40 11.17
CA MET A 230 17.57 1.77 9.85
C MET A 230 18.08 2.75 8.78
N GLU A 231 18.70 2.21 7.74
CA GLU A 231 19.12 2.94 6.56
C GLU A 231 18.11 2.76 5.42
N LEU A 232 17.62 3.86 4.82
CA LEU A 232 16.85 3.79 3.58
C LEU A 232 17.81 3.50 2.42
N VAL A 233 17.79 2.26 1.92
CA VAL A 233 18.73 1.78 0.88
C VAL A 233 18.16 1.89 -0.53
N HIS A 234 16.83 2.03 -0.66
CA HIS A 234 16.18 2.24 -1.95
C HIS A 234 14.92 3.08 -1.82
N ARG A 235 14.70 3.95 -2.81
CA ARG A 235 13.42 4.63 -3.03
C ARG A 235 13.15 4.79 -4.53
N GLU A 236 11.92 4.51 -4.93
CA GLU A 236 11.44 4.70 -6.30
C GLU A 236 9.99 5.14 -6.26
N SER A 237 9.62 6.19 -7.00
CA SER A 237 8.23 6.60 -7.22
C SER A 237 7.92 6.58 -8.70
N TYR A 238 6.74 6.06 -9.07
CA TYR A 238 6.34 5.93 -10.46
C TYR A 238 4.82 6.02 -10.64
N ARG A 239 4.39 6.18 -11.89
CA ARG A 239 2.99 6.06 -12.29
C ARG A 239 2.73 4.72 -12.94
N LEU A 240 1.65 4.07 -12.54
CA LEU A 240 1.12 2.89 -13.22
C LEU A 240 0.51 3.32 -14.56
N PRO A 241 0.98 2.75 -15.69
CA PRO A 241 0.49 3.16 -17.02
C PRO A 241 -1.04 3.05 -17.18
N TYR A 242 -1.64 2.09 -16.52
CA TYR A 242 -3.09 1.89 -16.50
C TYR A 242 -3.81 3.10 -15.84
N LEU A 243 -3.35 3.59 -14.69
CA LEU A 243 -3.96 4.74 -14.01
C LEU A 243 -3.71 6.03 -14.78
N GLU A 244 -2.50 6.22 -15.30
CA GLU A 244 -2.17 7.35 -16.17
C GLU A 244 -3.10 7.39 -17.39
N GLY A 245 -3.27 6.26 -18.08
CA GLY A 245 -4.20 6.14 -19.21
C GLY A 245 -5.65 6.42 -18.83
N LYS A 246 -6.07 5.99 -17.64
CA LYS A 246 -7.41 6.26 -17.11
C LYS A 246 -7.62 7.76 -16.84
N TRP A 247 -6.67 8.42 -16.20
CA TRP A 247 -6.75 9.86 -15.91
C TRP A 247 -6.80 10.71 -17.19
N LYS A 248 -5.96 10.34 -18.21
CA LYS A 248 -6.02 10.97 -19.53
C LYS A 248 -7.38 10.79 -20.21
N LYS A 249 -7.94 9.59 -20.13
CA LYS A 249 -9.26 9.27 -20.70
C LYS A 249 -10.39 10.02 -19.99
N ASP A 250 -10.40 10.02 -18.67
CA ASP A 250 -11.53 10.53 -17.88
C ASP A 250 -11.54 12.07 -17.77
N PHE A 251 -10.34 12.69 -17.75
CA PHE A 251 -10.20 14.14 -17.54
C PHE A 251 -9.49 14.89 -18.66
N GLY A 252 -8.96 14.20 -19.67
CA GLY A 252 -8.22 14.83 -20.76
C GLY A 252 -6.88 15.43 -20.32
N PHE A 253 -6.23 14.84 -19.33
CA PHE A 253 -4.92 15.29 -18.87
C PHE A 253 -3.83 15.06 -19.92
N THR A 254 -2.90 16.01 -20.00
CA THR A 254 -1.67 15.90 -20.78
C THR A 254 -0.53 15.29 -19.95
N ASP A 255 0.55 14.86 -20.60
CA ASP A 255 1.74 14.36 -19.90
C ASP A 255 2.37 15.42 -18.98
N ALA A 256 2.35 16.68 -19.40
CA ALA A 256 2.87 17.79 -18.62
C ALA A 256 2.06 18.02 -17.34
N GLU A 257 0.72 17.92 -17.41
CA GLU A 257 -0.14 18.06 -16.22
C GLU A 257 0.00 16.90 -15.23
N LEU A 258 0.47 15.75 -15.73
CA LEU A 258 0.67 14.55 -14.90
C LEU A 258 2.09 14.44 -14.33
N SER A 259 3.00 15.37 -14.64
CA SER A 259 4.43 15.25 -14.28
C SER A 259 4.66 15.06 -12.77
N ASP A 260 3.86 15.72 -11.94
CA ASP A 260 4.01 15.73 -10.49
C ASP A 260 3.16 14.68 -9.77
N PHE A 261 2.31 13.94 -10.50
CA PHE A 261 1.47 12.90 -9.90
C PHE A 261 2.19 11.56 -9.89
N ILE A 262 1.97 10.80 -8.82
CA ILE A 262 2.48 9.45 -8.64
C ILE A 262 1.33 8.49 -8.32
N THR A 263 1.54 7.21 -8.53
CA THR A 263 0.58 6.18 -8.10
C THR A 263 1.17 5.24 -7.07
N THR A 264 2.48 5.11 -7.06
CA THR A 264 3.16 4.08 -6.28
C THR A 264 4.56 4.55 -5.91
N THR A 265 4.96 4.24 -4.70
CA THR A 265 6.33 4.40 -4.21
C THR A 265 6.79 3.10 -3.59
N ILE A 266 8.03 2.70 -3.86
CA ILE A 266 8.72 1.60 -3.18
C ILE A 266 9.83 2.20 -2.33
N LEU A 267 9.82 1.82 -1.05
CA LEU A 267 10.87 2.16 -0.08
C LEU A 267 11.44 0.87 0.50
N VAL A 268 12.76 0.79 0.60
CA VAL A 268 13.44 -0.33 1.25
C VAL A 268 14.37 0.23 2.33
N ALA A 269 14.16 -0.21 3.56
CA ALA A 269 14.98 0.17 4.71
C ALA A 269 15.65 -1.06 5.31
N ARG A 270 16.94 -0.96 5.61
CA ARG A 270 17.78 -2.04 6.17
C ARG A 270 18.13 -1.76 7.63
N LYS A 271 17.99 -2.81 8.46
CA LYS A 271 18.35 -2.80 9.88
C LYS A 271 19.85 -3.02 10.09
#